data_668fa08ea04ce2bb417d4aa2012970c8
#
_entry.id   668fa08ea04ce2bb417d4aa2012970c8
#
_cell.length_a   1.000
_cell.length_b   1.000
_cell.length_c   1.000
_cell.angle_alpha   90.00
_cell.angle_beta   90.00
_cell.angle_gamma   90.00
#
_symmetry.space_group_name_H-M   'P 1'
#
loop_
_entity.id
_entity.type
_entity.pdbx_description
1 polymer ?
#
loop_
_entity_poly.entity_id
_entity_poly.type
_entity_poly.pdbx_seq_one_letter_code
_entity_poly.pdbx_strand_id
1 'polypeptide(L)'
;MRKTWLLGLGFFSISLTWALYNAFVPLFLDDYLNKAALIGFMMTIDNYLALFIQPWIGYRSDKTHTRYGRRMPYLLIGMPLAAVFVTLIPWYNSLVMLVVFMVLMNLSMSLFRSPTVALMPDITPESKRTKANGIINFMGGLGSVLAFGVGSTLYGMGSYLPFLGAGMIMLLTLVVLKLVIREPVASSQGAGEQSAVRIKDQLDRTTVFILLAIFFWFVAYQGVETLFTLYGTKYLEMSDKDASFSLTFFSLAFLIFALPSGWLGAKFGKKSVITAGVLGLFIIFGSILFVHSILLLRILLIVGGIFWACININSYPWVVATGREQSIGTRTGLYYLVSSLAAIISPPLLGWMMDLFGYPMLFITASAGLLLAFLCLLAVRGEQPDTPSGIQAPSL
;
A
#
# COMPACT_ATOMS: atom_id res chain seq x y z
N MET A 1 16.47 -2.31 -18.24
CA MET A 1 16.65 -1.85 -16.84
C MET A 1 16.61 -0.32 -16.69
N ARG A 2 17.32 0.50 -17.50
CA ARG A 2 17.23 1.98 -17.40
C ARG A 2 15.79 2.48 -17.50
N LYS A 3 14.99 2.00 -18.46
CA LYS A 3 13.56 2.35 -18.59
C LYS A 3 12.74 1.96 -17.36
N THR A 4 13.06 0.86 -16.69
CA THR A 4 12.38 0.40 -15.48
C THR A 4 12.63 1.33 -14.29
N TRP A 5 13.87 1.82 -14.10
CA TRP A 5 14.20 2.82 -13.10
C TRP A 5 13.44 4.13 -13.32
N LEU A 6 13.35 4.55 -14.60
CA LEU A 6 12.62 5.77 -14.95
C LEU A 6 11.10 5.60 -14.77
N LEU A 7 10.54 4.43 -15.08
CA LEU A 7 9.16 4.10 -14.72
C LEU A 7 8.96 4.08 -13.21
N GLY A 8 9.98 3.64 -12.46
CA GLY A 8 9.98 3.68 -10.99
C GLY A 8 9.70 5.08 -10.42
N LEU A 9 10.05 6.16 -11.12
CA LEU A 9 9.68 7.53 -10.72
C LEU A 9 8.16 7.72 -10.67
N GLY A 10 7.40 7.05 -11.54
CA GLY A 10 5.93 7.04 -11.48
C GLY A 10 5.42 6.45 -10.17
N PHE A 11 5.96 5.30 -9.76
CA PHE A 11 5.64 4.66 -8.49
C PHE A 11 6.12 5.48 -7.29
N PHE A 12 7.29 6.09 -7.40
CA PHE A 12 7.82 7.03 -6.42
C PHE A 12 6.85 8.20 -6.18
N SER A 13 6.42 8.89 -7.25
CA SER A 13 5.52 10.03 -7.14
C SER A 13 4.14 9.65 -6.60
N ILE A 14 3.61 8.48 -6.98
CA ILE A 14 2.36 7.93 -6.45
C ILE A 14 2.48 7.69 -4.95
N SER A 15 3.50 6.94 -4.51
CA SER A 15 3.68 6.59 -3.10
C SER A 15 4.01 7.81 -2.23
N LEU A 16 4.79 8.75 -2.74
CA LEU A 16 5.07 10.02 -2.06
C LEU A 16 3.78 10.80 -1.81
N THR A 17 2.94 10.92 -2.83
CA THR A 17 1.65 11.64 -2.72
C THR A 17 0.72 10.97 -1.72
N TRP A 18 0.57 9.64 -1.77
CA TRP A 18 -0.25 8.88 -0.83
C TRP A 18 0.26 8.95 0.61
N ALA A 19 1.56 8.89 0.81
CA ALA A 19 2.15 9.00 2.14
C ALA A 19 1.91 10.39 2.76
N LEU A 20 2.05 11.48 1.99
CA LEU A 20 1.69 12.83 2.45
C LEU A 20 0.19 12.94 2.74
N TYR A 21 -0.65 12.41 1.86
CA TYR A 21 -2.10 12.39 2.05
C TYR A 21 -2.48 11.68 3.36
N ASN A 22 -1.98 10.47 3.59
CA ASN A 22 -2.27 9.70 4.79
C ASN A 22 -1.71 10.35 6.07
N ALA A 23 -0.57 11.07 5.98
CA ALA A 23 0.01 11.70 7.14
C ALA A 23 -0.71 13.00 7.57
N PHE A 24 -1.14 13.83 6.62
CA PHE A 24 -1.57 15.18 6.93
C PHE A 24 -3.06 15.44 6.73
N VAL A 25 -3.71 14.75 5.79
CA VAL A 25 -5.15 14.98 5.54
C VAL A 25 -6.03 14.63 6.74
N PRO A 26 -5.74 13.58 7.55
CA PRO A 26 -6.48 13.36 8.80
C PRO A 26 -6.42 14.55 9.76
N LEU A 27 -5.28 15.26 9.83
CA LEU A 27 -5.12 16.45 10.66
C LEU A 27 -5.96 17.61 10.12
N PHE A 28 -6.00 17.81 8.79
CA PHE A 28 -6.86 18.83 8.17
C PHE A 28 -8.35 18.55 8.34
N LEU A 29 -8.75 17.28 8.32
CA LEU A 29 -10.13 16.88 8.59
C LEU A 29 -10.50 17.09 10.06
N ASP A 30 -9.54 16.93 10.97
CA ASP A 30 -9.74 17.12 12.41
C ASP A 30 -10.08 18.58 12.78
N ASP A 31 -9.64 19.56 11.96
CA ASP A 31 -10.04 20.97 12.12
C ASP A 31 -11.57 21.18 12.05
N TYR A 32 -12.30 20.27 11.40
CA TYR A 32 -13.76 20.35 11.21
C TYR A 32 -14.52 19.17 11.81
N LEU A 33 -13.91 17.99 11.87
CA LEU A 33 -14.54 16.74 12.26
C LEU A 33 -13.97 16.26 13.59
N ASN A 34 -14.61 16.57 14.70
CA ASN A 34 -14.17 16.16 16.04
C ASN A 34 -14.41 14.65 16.33
N LYS A 35 -14.45 13.80 15.29
CA LYS A 35 -14.70 12.35 15.40
C LYS A 35 -13.75 11.57 14.51
N ALA A 36 -12.92 10.72 15.12
CA ALA A 36 -11.96 9.89 14.41
C ALA A 36 -12.63 8.90 13.44
N ALA A 37 -13.83 8.41 13.74
CA ALA A 37 -14.61 7.56 12.84
C ALA A 37 -14.95 8.28 11.52
N LEU A 38 -15.37 9.54 11.58
CA LEU A 38 -15.70 10.32 10.38
C LEU A 38 -14.44 10.66 9.58
N ILE A 39 -13.34 10.99 10.26
CA ILE A 39 -12.04 11.21 9.62
C ILE A 39 -11.63 9.92 8.91
N GLY A 40 -11.66 8.79 9.59
CA GLY A 40 -11.36 7.49 9.02
C GLY A 40 -12.25 7.16 7.81
N PHE A 41 -13.55 7.43 7.89
CA PHE A 41 -14.47 7.24 6.76
C PHE A 41 -14.11 8.13 5.55
N MET A 42 -13.83 9.41 5.77
CA MET A 42 -13.40 10.32 4.69
C MET A 42 -12.10 9.86 4.04
N MET A 43 -11.18 9.31 4.81
CA MET A 43 -9.92 8.77 4.30
C MET A 43 -10.09 7.51 3.45
N THR A 44 -11.23 6.80 3.52
CA THR A 44 -11.46 5.60 2.69
C THR A 44 -12.09 5.90 1.32
N ILE A 45 -12.42 7.15 1.02
CA ILE A 45 -13.01 7.54 -0.26
C ILE A 45 -12.14 7.11 -1.44
N ASP A 46 -10.82 7.20 -1.30
CA ASP A 46 -9.85 6.74 -2.29
C ASP A 46 -9.99 5.25 -2.60
N ASN A 47 -10.21 4.43 -1.57
CA ASN A 47 -10.35 2.98 -1.71
C ASN A 47 -11.66 2.59 -2.40
N TYR A 48 -12.76 3.30 -2.12
CA TYR A 48 -14.01 3.14 -2.89
C TYR A 48 -13.83 3.49 -4.36
N LEU A 49 -13.20 4.64 -4.64
CA LEU A 49 -12.93 5.05 -6.02
C LEU A 49 -11.97 4.08 -6.72
N ALA A 50 -10.95 3.59 -6.01
CA ALA A 50 -10.02 2.60 -6.53
C ALA A 50 -10.71 1.29 -6.91
N LEU A 51 -11.64 0.82 -6.08
CA LEU A 51 -12.35 -0.44 -6.29
C LEU A 51 -13.16 -0.46 -7.60
N PHE A 52 -13.79 0.67 -7.96
CA PHE A 52 -14.65 0.77 -9.12
C PHE A 52 -13.94 1.38 -10.34
N ILE A 53 -13.20 2.46 -10.14
CA ILE A 53 -12.63 3.26 -11.24
C ILE A 53 -11.36 2.62 -11.80
N GLN A 54 -10.48 2.09 -10.98
CA GLN A 54 -9.20 1.55 -11.46
C GLN A 54 -9.38 0.34 -12.41
N PRO A 55 -10.23 -0.66 -12.15
CA PRO A 55 -10.49 -1.74 -13.10
C PRO A 55 -11.09 -1.23 -14.42
N TRP A 56 -12.03 -0.28 -14.34
CA TRP A 56 -12.64 0.33 -15.51
C TRP A 56 -11.64 1.10 -16.37
N ILE A 57 -10.79 1.93 -15.74
CA ILE A 57 -9.71 2.65 -16.43
C ILE A 57 -8.68 1.66 -16.99
N GLY A 58 -8.31 0.63 -16.23
CA GLY A 58 -7.40 -0.43 -16.68
C GLY A 58 -7.90 -1.04 -18.01
N TYR A 59 -9.14 -1.54 -18.00
CA TYR A 59 -9.77 -2.10 -19.20
C TYR A 59 -9.86 -1.10 -20.36
N ARG A 60 -10.26 0.16 -20.07
CA ARG A 60 -10.36 1.18 -21.10
C ARG A 60 -8.99 1.54 -21.68
N SER A 61 -7.96 1.61 -20.85
CA SER A 61 -6.59 1.88 -21.29
C SER A 61 -6.01 0.76 -22.16
N ASP A 62 -6.43 -0.50 -21.94
CA ASP A 62 -6.05 -1.63 -22.81
C ASP A 62 -6.55 -1.48 -24.25
N LYS A 63 -7.73 -0.88 -24.40
CA LYS A 63 -8.40 -0.66 -25.70
C LYS A 63 -8.06 0.69 -26.35
N THR A 64 -7.33 1.54 -25.68
CA THR A 64 -6.96 2.86 -26.20
C THR A 64 -5.83 2.74 -27.20
N HIS A 65 -6.00 3.39 -28.36
CA HIS A 65 -4.99 3.45 -29.42
C HIS A 65 -4.75 4.91 -29.80
N THR A 66 -3.59 5.46 -29.41
CA THR A 66 -3.22 6.82 -29.73
C THR A 66 -1.77 6.90 -30.21
N ARG A 67 -1.40 8.06 -30.81
CA ARG A 67 -0.01 8.34 -31.22
C ARG A 67 0.99 8.33 -30.06
N TYR A 68 0.53 8.46 -28.81
CA TYR A 68 1.36 8.44 -27.61
C TYR A 68 1.44 7.05 -26.97
N GLY A 69 0.74 6.05 -27.50
CA GLY A 69 0.56 4.74 -26.91
C GLY A 69 -0.82 4.55 -26.28
N ARG A 70 -1.02 3.44 -25.57
CA ARG A 70 -2.30 3.10 -24.94
C ARG A 70 -2.42 3.61 -23.49
N ARG A 71 -1.33 3.68 -22.74
CA ARG A 71 -1.30 4.08 -21.32
C ARG A 71 -0.99 5.57 -21.14
N MET A 72 -0.08 6.10 -21.96
CA MET A 72 0.42 7.47 -21.84
C MET A 72 -0.66 8.55 -21.82
N PRO A 73 -1.77 8.49 -22.59
CA PRO A 73 -2.83 9.51 -22.53
C PRO A 73 -3.43 9.67 -21.12
N TYR A 74 -3.59 8.57 -20.38
CA TYR A 74 -4.10 8.60 -19.01
C TYR A 74 -3.13 9.26 -18.03
N LEU A 75 -1.82 9.06 -18.21
CA LEU A 75 -0.79 9.74 -17.44
C LEU A 75 -0.77 11.24 -17.76
N LEU A 76 -0.87 11.61 -19.04
CA LEU A 76 -0.85 13.00 -19.52
C LEU A 76 -2.03 13.84 -19.00
N ILE A 77 -3.15 13.21 -18.67
CA ILE A 77 -4.32 13.87 -18.09
C ILE A 77 -4.33 13.73 -16.57
N GLY A 78 -4.16 12.49 -16.07
CA GLY A 78 -4.29 12.19 -14.65
C GLY A 78 -3.21 12.82 -13.76
N MET A 79 -1.94 12.76 -14.18
CA MET A 79 -0.85 13.31 -13.36
C MET A 79 -0.91 14.84 -13.21
N PRO A 80 -1.16 15.68 -14.25
CA PRO A 80 -1.32 17.10 -14.05
C PRO A 80 -2.52 17.48 -13.17
N LEU A 81 -3.67 16.79 -13.36
CA LEU A 81 -4.84 17.02 -12.51
C LEU A 81 -4.54 16.66 -11.05
N ALA A 82 -3.91 15.51 -10.81
CA ALA A 82 -3.52 15.09 -9.46
C ALA A 82 -2.50 16.06 -8.84
N ALA A 83 -1.53 16.56 -9.62
CA ALA A 83 -0.56 17.57 -9.17
C ALA A 83 -1.23 18.87 -8.76
N VAL A 84 -2.22 19.33 -9.52
CA VAL A 84 -3.00 20.53 -9.17
C VAL A 84 -3.78 20.29 -7.87
N PHE A 85 -4.57 19.20 -7.80
CA PHE A 85 -5.44 19.00 -6.66
C PHE A 85 -4.67 18.64 -5.39
N VAL A 86 -3.55 17.90 -5.46
CA VAL A 86 -2.71 17.65 -4.27
C VAL A 86 -2.12 18.97 -3.73
N THR A 87 -1.71 19.88 -4.62
CA THR A 87 -1.20 21.19 -4.21
C THR A 87 -2.29 22.07 -3.59
N LEU A 88 -3.54 21.92 -4.00
CA LEU A 88 -4.67 22.69 -3.50
C LEU A 88 -5.20 22.19 -2.14
N ILE A 89 -4.95 20.91 -1.75
CA ILE A 89 -5.44 20.36 -0.48
C ILE A 89 -5.16 21.28 0.71
N PRO A 90 -3.96 21.81 0.97
CA PRO A 90 -3.69 22.66 2.14
C PRO A 90 -4.32 24.05 2.09
N TRP A 91 -4.93 24.46 0.98
CA TRP A 91 -5.54 25.79 0.78
C TRP A 91 -7.05 25.79 1.04
N TYR A 92 -7.52 24.80 1.81
CA TYR A 92 -8.92 24.73 2.20
C TYR A 92 -9.31 25.88 3.15
N ASN A 93 -10.54 26.37 3.02
CA ASN A 93 -11.16 27.32 3.95
C ASN A 93 -12.50 26.81 4.51
N SER A 94 -12.92 25.61 4.12
CA SER A 94 -14.12 24.95 4.59
C SER A 94 -13.98 23.43 4.40
N LEU A 95 -14.75 22.65 5.19
CA LEU A 95 -14.81 21.20 5.05
C LEU A 95 -15.22 20.78 3.63
N VAL A 96 -16.20 21.47 3.03
CA VAL A 96 -16.68 21.16 1.67
C VAL A 96 -15.54 21.31 0.66
N MET A 97 -14.76 22.39 0.75
CA MET A 97 -13.63 22.64 -0.14
C MET A 97 -12.53 21.60 0.02
N LEU A 98 -12.21 21.22 1.26
CA LEU A 98 -11.25 20.15 1.54
C LEU A 98 -11.71 18.82 0.91
N VAL A 99 -12.96 18.43 1.15
CA VAL A 99 -13.53 17.18 0.60
C VAL A 99 -13.56 17.20 -0.92
N VAL A 100 -13.89 18.32 -1.55
CA VAL A 100 -13.86 18.47 -3.02
C VAL A 100 -12.43 18.26 -3.54
N PHE A 101 -11.42 18.89 -2.93
CA PHE A 101 -10.03 18.70 -3.35
C PHE A 101 -9.56 17.25 -3.14
N MET A 102 -9.93 16.62 -2.03
CA MET A 102 -9.65 15.21 -1.76
C MET A 102 -10.26 14.31 -2.85
N VAL A 103 -11.54 14.47 -3.16
CA VAL A 103 -12.24 13.66 -4.16
C VAL A 103 -11.63 13.87 -5.54
N LEU A 104 -11.36 15.10 -5.95
CA LEU A 104 -10.77 15.40 -7.26
C LEU A 104 -9.32 14.88 -7.37
N MET A 105 -8.53 14.97 -6.31
CA MET A 105 -7.20 14.35 -6.25
C MET A 105 -7.29 12.83 -6.38
N ASN A 106 -8.17 12.18 -5.61
CA ASN A 106 -8.34 10.73 -5.62
C ASN A 106 -8.86 10.19 -6.97
N LEU A 107 -9.80 10.92 -7.60
CA LEU A 107 -10.26 10.63 -8.97
C LEU A 107 -9.10 10.73 -9.97
N SER A 108 -8.32 11.80 -9.88
CA SER A 108 -7.16 12.03 -10.75
C SER A 108 -6.10 10.94 -10.57
N MET A 109 -5.81 10.56 -9.33
CA MET A 109 -4.90 9.45 -9.00
C MET A 109 -5.41 8.12 -9.56
N SER A 110 -6.71 7.83 -9.42
CA SER A 110 -7.32 6.61 -9.96
C SER A 110 -7.25 6.54 -11.49
N LEU A 111 -7.27 7.68 -12.18
CA LEU A 111 -7.19 7.76 -13.63
C LEU A 111 -5.85 7.25 -14.19
N PHE A 112 -4.73 7.54 -13.53
CA PHE A 112 -3.40 7.19 -14.07
C PHE A 112 -2.70 6.05 -13.31
N ARG A 113 -3.10 5.72 -12.07
CA ARG A 113 -2.44 4.68 -11.27
C ARG A 113 -2.46 3.31 -11.95
N SER A 114 -3.64 2.84 -12.38
CA SER A 114 -3.77 1.54 -13.05
C SER A 114 -2.98 1.49 -14.39
N PRO A 115 -3.05 2.49 -15.29
CA PRO A 115 -2.18 2.57 -16.46
C PRO A 115 -0.68 2.59 -16.14
N THR A 116 -0.25 3.29 -15.07
CA THR A 116 1.16 3.33 -14.65
C THR A 116 1.65 1.94 -14.21
N VAL A 117 0.83 1.20 -13.45
CA VAL A 117 1.16 -0.17 -13.03
C VAL A 117 1.25 -1.09 -14.24
N ALA A 118 0.27 -1.01 -15.17
CA ALA A 118 0.23 -1.82 -16.37
C ALA A 118 1.37 -1.52 -17.37
N LEU A 119 1.93 -0.32 -17.31
CA LEU A 119 3.06 0.07 -18.16
C LEU A 119 4.33 -0.77 -17.88
N MET A 120 4.50 -1.27 -16.64
CA MET A 120 5.66 -2.08 -16.28
C MET A 120 5.77 -3.38 -17.11
N PRO A 121 4.76 -4.27 -17.14
CA PRO A 121 4.83 -5.46 -17.98
C PRO A 121 4.82 -5.13 -19.48
N ASP A 122 4.23 -3.99 -19.90
CA ASP A 122 4.19 -3.58 -21.31
C ASP A 122 5.60 -3.25 -21.87
N ILE A 123 6.49 -2.67 -21.04
CA ILE A 123 7.83 -2.26 -21.46
C ILE A 123 8.95 -3.21 -21.01
N THR A 124 8.61 -4.26 -20.24
CA THR A 124 9.60 -5.15 -19.64
C THR A 124 9.43 -6.58 -20.14
N PRO A 125 10.48 -7.17 -20.74
CA PRO A 125 10.47 -8.59 -21.15
C PRO A 125 10.15 -9.50 -19.95
N GLU A 126 9.45 -10.59 -20.20
CA GLU A 126 8.94 -11.51 -19.18
C GLU A 126 10.04 -12.01 -18.24
N SER A 127 11.19 -12.40 -18.77
CA SER A 127 12.36 -12.86 -17.99
C SER A 127 12.92 -11.82 -17.00
N LYS A 128 12.55 -10.54 -17.13
CA LYS A 128 13.02 -9.44 -16.28
C LYS A 128 11.93 -8.81 -15.42
N ARG A 129 10.68 -9.29 -15.50
CA ARG A 129 9.53 -8.71 -14.77
C ARG A 129 9.71 -8.77 -13.26
N THR A 130 10.24 -9.87 -12.71
CA THR A 130 10.50 -9.98 -11.25
C THR A 130 11.48 -8.90 -10.78
N LYS A 131 12.58 -8.70 -11.51
CA LYS A 131 13.55 -7.65 -11.17
C LYS A 131 12.97 -6.25 -11.36
N ALA A 132 12.14 -6.04 -12.38
CA ALA A 132 11.45 -4.78 -12.60
C ALA A 132 10.47 -4.47 -11.46
N ASN A 133 9.70 -5.47 -11.01
CA ASN A 133 8.79 -5.32 -9.88
C ASN A 133 9.54 -4.94 -8.59
N GLY A 134 10.71 -5.53 -8.33
CA GLY A 134 11.57 -5.14 -7.21
C GLY A 134 11.98 -3.66 -7.26
N ILE A 135 12.38 -3.16 -8.45
CA ILE A 135 12.77 -1.75 -8.63
C ILE A 135 11.59 -0.81 -8.38
N ILE A 136 10.42 -1.08 -8.94
CA ILE A 136 9.26 -0.18 -8.76
C ILE A 136 8.76 -0.16 -7.32
N ASN A 137 8.77 -1.30 -6.62
CA ASN A 137 8.42 -1.36 -5.20
C ASN A 137 9.44 -0.63 -4.33
N PHE A 138 10.75 -0.76 -4.62
CA PHE A 138 11.80 0.01 -3.95
C PHE A 138 11.58 1.52 -4.13
N MET A 139 11.32 1.96 -5.37
CA MET A 139 11.06 3.36 -5.67
C MET A 139 9.79 3.87 -4.97
N GLY A 140 8.74 3.05 -4.88
CA GLY A 140 7.54 3.37 -4.09
C GLY A 140 7.86 3.54 -2.61
N GLY A 141 8.58 2.60 -2.00
CA GLY A 141 9.00 2.69 -0.60
C GLY A 141 9.88 3.91 -0.33
N LEU A 142 10.79 4.25 -1.25
CA LEU A 142 11.60 5.46 -1.16
C LEU A 142 10.72 6.73 -1.19
N GLY A 143 9.66 6.74 -2.00
CA GLY A 143 8.68 7.83 -2.04
C GLY A 143 8.02 8.05 -0.67
N SER A 144 7.59 6.99 -0.01
CA SER A 144 7.00 7.06 1.34
C SER A 144 8.00 7.55 2.39
N VAL A 145 9.25 7.05 2.37
CA VAL A 145 10.30 7.50 3.29
C VAL A 145 10.57 9.01 3.14
N LEU A 146 10.66 9.51 1.90
CA LEU A 146 10.88 10.92 1.65
C LEU A 146 9.65 11.78 2.00
N ALA A 147 8.44 11.26 1.80
CA ALA A 147 7.21 11.94 2.21
C ALA A 147 7.18 12.17 3.72
N PHE A 148 7.42 11.12 4.51
CA PHE A 148 7.42 11.23 5.96
C PHE A 148 8.65 11.97 6.51
N GLY A 149 9.85 11.81 5.93
CA GLY A 149 11.07 12.45 6.38
C GLY A 149 11.17 13.91 5.95
N VAL A 150 11.39 14.12 4.65
CA VAL A 150 11.55 15.46 4.06
C VAL A 150 10.22 16.20 4.07
N GLY A 151 9.11 15.53 3.72
CA GLY A 151 7.79 16.14 3.71
C GLY A 151 7.37 16.68 5.06
N SER A 152 7.61 15.96 6.17
CA SER A 152 7.33 16.46 7.52
C SER A 152 8.20 17.65 7.92
N THR A 153 9.46 17.66 7.48
CA THR A 153 10.35 18.79 7.72
C THR A 153 9.86 20.04 6.96
N LEU A 154 9.46 19.89 5.71
CA LEU A 154 8.84 20.96 4.92
C LEU A 154 7.52 21.43 5.52
N TYR A 155 6.69 20.51 6.02
CA TYR A 155 5.43 20.84 6.69
C TYR A 155 5.65 21.74 7.90
N GLY A 156 6.70 21.51 8.69
CA GLY A 156 7.08 22.37 9.81
C GLY A 156 7.52 23.78 9.40
N MET A 157 7.89 24.00 8.12
CA MET A 157 8.21 25.33 7.55
C MET A 157 6.97 25.99 6.95
N GLY A 158 6.00 25.20 6.49
CA GLY A 158 4.72 25.64 5.94
C GLY A 158 3.91 24.46 5.46
N SER A 159 2.67 24.35 5.90
CA SER A 159 1.78 23.19 5.63
C SER A 159 1.57 22.89 4.14
N TYR A 160 1.68 23.88 3.28
CA TYR A 160 1.53 23.74 1.83
C TYR A 160 2.80 23.23 1.12
N LEU A 161 3.99 23.38 1.72
CA LEU A 161 5.26 23.07 1.05
C LEU A 161 5.42 21.60 0.63
N PRO A 162 5.11 20.59 1.46
CA PRO A 162 5.24 19.20 1.03
C PRO A 162 4.28 18.84 -0.10
N PHE A 163 3.07 19.40 -0.11
CA PHE A 163 2.08 19.18 -1.16
C PHE A 163 2.47 19.84 -2.49
N LEU A 164 3.01 21.06 -2.43
CA LEU A 164 3.58 21.73 -3.59
C LEU A 164 4.76 20.93 -4.16
N GLY A 165 5.66 20.45 -3.27
CA GLY A 165 6.77 19.58 -3.65
C GLY A 165 6.31 18.29 -4.35
N ALA A 166 5.27 17.63 -3.82
CA ALA A 166 4.69 16.44 -4.43
C ALA A 166 4.11 16.73 -5.82
N GLY A 167 3.38 17.84 -5.98
CA GLY A 167 2.84 18.28 -7.27
C GLY A 167 3.96 18.53 -8.30
N MET A 168 5.02 19.24 -7.90
CA MET A 168 6.18 19.48 -8.78
C MET A 168 6.90 18.18 -9.17
N ILE A 169 7.14 17.28 -8.22
CA ILE A 169 7.75 15.97 -8.48
C ILE A 169 6.88 15.15 -9.44
N MET A 170 5.57 15.18 -9.28
CA MET A 170 4.63 14.47 -10.17
C MET A 170 4.69 15.01 -11.59
N LEU A 171 4.73 16.33 -11.79
CA LEU A 171 4.88 16.96 -13.11
C LEU A 171 6.25 16.66 -13.75
N LEU A 172 7.34 16.76 -12.98
CA LEU A 172 8.68 16.38 -13.45
C LEU A 172 8.73 14.92 -13.87
N THR A 173 8.12 14.04 -13.06
CA THR A 173 8.00 12.62 -13.38
C THR A 173 7.26 12.41 -14.70
N LEU A 174 6.14 13.08 -14.91
CA LEU A 174 5.39 13.00 -16.17
C LEU A 174 6.24 13.39 -17.37
N VAL A 175 7.00 14.49 -17.27
CA VAL A 175 7.88 14.95 -18.35
C VAL A 175 8.93 13.86 -18.67
N VAL A 176 9.57 13.30 -17.63
CA VAL A 176 10.57 12.24 -17.80
C VAL A 176 9.94 10.99 -18.45
N LEU A 177 8.78 10.57 -17.98
CA LEU A 177 8.09 9.41 -18.55
C LEU A 177 7.72 9.62 -20.01
N LYS A 178 7.18 10.79 -20.36
CA LYS A 178 6.81 11.15 -21.74
C LYS A 178 8.00 11.16 -22.68
N LEU A 179 9.17 11.67 -22.23
CA LEU A 179 10.37 11.79 -23.06
C LEU A 179 11.07 10.44 -23.28
N VAL A 180 11.03 9.55 -22.29
CA VAL A 180 11.87 8.35 -22.29
C VAL A 180 11.08 7.06 -22.62
N ILE A 181 9.83 6.98 -22.20
CA ILE A 181 9.02 5.79 -22.41
C ILE A 181 8.30 5.91 -23.75
N ARG A 182 8.69 5.05 -24.68
CA ARG A 182 7.93 4.80 -25.91
C ARG A 182 7.23 3.45 -25.72
N GLU A 183 5.91 3.48 -25.65
CA GLU A 183 5.13 2.25 -25.63
C GLU A 183 5.31 1.50 -26.97
N PRO A 184 5.48 0.18 -26.96
CA PRO A 184 5.41 -0.61 -28.20
C PRO A 184 4.04 -0.39 -28.84
N VAL A 185 4.00 -0.18 -30.15
CA VAL A 185 2.73 -0.20 -30.89
C VAL A 185 2.13 -1.58 -30.63
N ALA A 186 0.95 -1.64 -30.03
CA ALA A 186 0.33 -2.86 -29.55
C ALA A 186 0.19 -3.88 -30.69
N SER A 187 0.99 -4.93 -30.67
CA SER A 187 0.58 -6.21 -31.22
C SER A 187 -0.54 -6.70 -30.31
N SER A 188 -1.72 -6.90 -30.84
CA SER A 188 -2.89 -7.50 -30.21
C SER A 188 -2.64 -8.97 -29.87
N GLN A 189 -1.65 -9.25 -29.01
CA GLN A 189 -1.43 -10.59 -28.48
C GLN A 189 -2.18 -10.71 -27.15
N GLY A 190 -3.41 -11.28 -27.28
CA GLY A 190 -3.98 -12.19 -26.33
C GLY A 190 -4.05 -11.69 -24.89
N ALA A 191 -5.12 -10.99 -24.52
CA ALA A 191 -5.78 -11.34 -23.29
C ALA A 191 -6.22 -12.80 -23.47
N GLY A 192 -5.37 -13.75 -23.07
CA GLY A 192 -5.75 -15.15 -23.02
C GLY A 192 -7.05 -15.19 -22.23
N GLU A 193 -8.07 -15.82 -22.79
CA GLU A 193 -9.29 -16.20 -22.08
C GLU A 193 -8.83 -17.03 -20.89
N GLN A 194 -8.66 -16.36 -19.75
CA GLN A 194 -8.48 -17.04 -18.48
C GLN A 194 -9.81 -17.74 -18.25
N SER A 195 -9.81 -19.05 -18.44
CA SER A 195 -10.93 -19.90 -18.09
C SER A 195 -11.44 -19.47 -16.73
N ALA A 196 -12.69 -19.04 -16.64
CA ALA A 196 -13.30 -18.56 -15.41
C ALA A 196 -13.37 -19.73 -14.41
N VAL A 197 -12.30 -19.89 -13.64
CA VAL A 197 -12.27 -20.87 -12.54
C VAL A 197 -13.30 -20.40 -11.52
N ARG A 198 -14.28 -21.25 -11.20
CA ARG A 198 -15.34 -20.90 -10.25
C ARG A 198 -14.69 -20.57 -8.90
N ILE A 199 -14.94 -19.38 -8.38
CA ILE A 199 -14.42 -18.90 -7.09
C ILE A 199 -14.71 -19.89 -5.97
N LYS A 200 -15.88 -20.55 -5.98
CA LYS A 200 -16.27 -21.57 -4.99
C LYS A 200 -15.29 -22.75 -4.89
N ASP A 201 -14.68 -23.14 -6.00
CA ASP A 201 -13.77 -24.29 -6.04
C ASP A 201 -12.37 -23.96 -5.48
N GLN A 202 -12.09 -22.66 -5.23
CA GLN A 202 -10.85 -22.17 -4.66
C GLN A 202 -10.95 -21.80 -3.17
N LEU A 203 -12.15 -21.81 -2.60
CA LEU A 203 -12.42 -21.48 -1.20
C LEU A 203 -12.43 -22.74 -0.33
N ASP A 204 -11.31 -23.47 -0.34
CA ASP A 204 -11.08 -24.51 0.66
C ASP A 204 -10.82 -23.88 2.05
N ARG A 205 -10.96 -24.69 3.10
CA ARG A 205 -10.81 -24.23 4.49
C ARG A 205 -9.48 -23.49 4.71
N THR A 206 -8.40 -23.98 4.14
CA THR A 206 -7.06 -23.40 4.25
C THR A 206 -7.01 -21.99 3.62
N THR A 207 -7.51 -21.86 2.39
CA THR A 207 -7.58 -20.58 1.69
C THR A 207 -8.43 -19.55 2.44
N VAL A 208 -9.57 -19.96 3.01
CA VAL A 208 -10.41 -19.06 3.82
C VAL A 208 -9.65 -18.53 5.04
N PHE A 209 -8.94 -19.39 5.80
CA PHE A 209 -8.16 -18.92 6.95
C PHE A 209 -6.99 -18.02 6.55
N ILE A 210 -6.35 -18.27 5.40
CA ILE A 210 -5.31 -17.37 4.86
C ILE A 210 -5.91 -16.01 4.52
N LEU A 211 -7.04 -15.97 3.82
CA LEU A 211 -7.72 -14.72 3.46
C LEU A 211 -8.20 -13.95 4.68
N LEU A 212 -8.73 -14.64 5.70
CA LEU A 212 -9.10 -14.01 6.98
C LEU A 212 -7.87 -13.44 7.71
N ALA A 213 -6.75 -14.16 7.74
CA ALA A 213 -5.52 -13.64 8.31
C ALA A 213 -5.06 -12.37 7.58
N ILE A 214 -5.11 -12.38 6.24
CA ILE A 214 -4.82 -11.20 5.39
C ILE A 214 -5.73 -10.03 5.74
N PHE A 215 -7.03 -10.26 5.84
CA PHE A 215 -8.00 -9.25 6.22
C PHE A 215 -7.62 -8.61 7.56
N PHE A 216 -7.39 -9.42 8.59
CA PHE A 216 -7.15 -8.91 9.93
C PHE A 216 -5.82 -8.16 10.07
N TRP A 217 -4.72 -8.62 9.47
CA TRP A 217 -3.47 -7.84 9.57
C TRP A 217 -3.52 -6.56 8.73
N PHE A 218 -4.25 -6.55 7.59
CA PHE A 218 -4.46 -5.30 6.86
C PHE A 218 -5.40 -4.34 7.60
N VAL A 219 -6.43 -4.85 8.28
CA VAL A 219 -7.25 -4.02 9.19
C VAL A 219 -6.37 -3.38 10.26
N ALA A 220 -5.48 -4.13 10.90
CA ALA A 220 -4.57 -3.57 11.88
C ALA A 220 -3.64 -2.50 11.29
N TYR A 221 -3.01 -2.78 10.14
CA TYR A 221 -2.04 -1.89 9.53
C TYR A 221 -2.67 -0.63 8.96
N GLN A 222 -3.69 -0.76 8.12
CA GLN A 222 -4.29 0.37 7.39
C GLN A 222 -4.91 1.42 8.33
N GLY A 223 -5.56 0.97 9.40
CA GLY A 223 -6.12 1.89 10.39
C GLY A 223 -5.03 2.65 11.15
N VAL A 224 -3.96 1.95 11.56
CA VAL A 224 -2.82 2.61 12.19
C VAL A 224 -2.14 3.56 11.22
N GLU A 225 -1.86 3.16 9.99
CA GLU A 225 -1.23 4.02 8.98
C GLU A 225 -2.03 5.31 8.76
N THR A 226 -3.37 5.22 8.70
CA THR A 226 -4.24 6.37 8.42
C THR A 226 -4.44 7.28 9.63
N LEU A 227 -4.54 6.72 10.85
CA LEU A 227 -4.91 7.48 12.06
C LEU A 227 -3.75 7.72 13.02
N PHE A 228 -2.53 7.28 12.67
CA PHE A 228 -1.36 7.43 13.54
C PHE A 228 -1.02 8.88 13.85
N THR A 229 -1.08 9.78 12.87
CA THR A 229 -0.76 11.20 13.09
C THR A 229 -1.77 11.84 14.03
N LEU A 230 -3.05 11.48 13.93
CA LEU A 230 -4.08 11.91 14.85
C LEU A 230 -3.84 11.39 16.29
N TYR A 231 -3.45 10.12 16.44
CA TYR A 231 -3.03 9.54 17.72
C TYR A 231 -1.80 10.27 18.29
N GLY A 232 -0.81 10.54 17.46
CA GLY A 232 0.42 11.23 17.87
C GLY A 232 0.15 12.65 18.37
N THR A 233 -0.69 13.40 17.66
CA THR A 233 -0.99 14.80 18.02
C THR A 233 -1.97 14.92 19.18
N LYS A 234 -3.02 14.09 19.23
CA LYS A 234 -4.08 14.21 20.24
C LYS A 234 -3.81 13.45 21.54
N TYR A 235 -3.07 12.36 21.48
CA TYR A 235 -2.80 11.53 22.66
C TYR A 235 -1.38 11.68 23.20
N LEU A 236 -0.38 11.72 22.29
CA LEU A 236 1.02 11.89 22.69
C LEU A 236 1.45 13.37 22.70
N GLU A 237 0.56 14.30 22.39
CA GLU A 237 0.78 15.75 22.37
C GLU A 237 1.98 16.16 21.49
N MET A 238 2.25 15.38 20.44
CA MET A 238 3.32 15.65 19.49
C MET A 238 2.91 16.78 18.54
N SER A 239 3.91 17.51 18.00
CA SER A 239 3.64 18.38 16.85
C SER A 239 3.25 17.54 15.63
N ASP A 240 2.45 18.11 14.70
CA ASP A 240 2.09 17.47 13.43
C ASP A 240 3.33 16.98 12.67
N LYS A 241 4.38 17.82 12.69
CA LYS A 241 5.69 17.48 12.12
C LYS A 241 6.29 16.25 12.77
N ASP A 242 6.34 16.17 14.11
CA ASP A 242 6.98 15.05 14.81
C ASP A 242 6.19 13.76 14.71
N ALA A 243 4.86 13.86 14.71
CA ALA A 243 3.98 12.72 14.53
C ALA A 243 4.19 12.10 13.13
N SER A 244 4.12 12.90 12.07
CA SER A 244 4.33 12.44 10.70
C SER A 244 5.79 12.00 10.44
N PHE A 245 6.79 12.72 10.98
CA PHE A 245 8.19 12.34 10.90
C PHE A 245 8.48 10.98 11.54
N SER A 246 7.77 10.62 12.60
CA SER A 246 7.94 9.32 13.26
C SER A 246 7.61 8.14 12.34
N LEU A 247 6.70 8.31 11.37
CA LEU A 247 6.40 7.29 10.35
C LEU A 247 7.57 7.00 9.41
N THR A 248 8.55 7.92 9.31
CA THR A 248 9.80 7.69 8.54
C THR A 248 10.54 6.47 9.05
N PHE A 249 10.59 6.28 10.35
CA PHE A 249 11.33 5.18 10.97
C PHE A 249 10.73 3.83 10.63
N PHE A 250 9.40 3.73 10.63
CA PHE A 250 8.68 2.53 10.20
C PHE A 250 8.90 2.24 8.71
N SER A 251 8.70 3.25 7.85
CA SER A 251 8.82 3.10 6.40
C SER A 251 10.26 2.81 5.96
N LEU A 252 11.26 3.43 6.60
CA LEU A 252 12.67 3.17 6.32
C LEU A 252 13.05 1.75 6.70
N ALA A 253 12.64 1.30 7.87
CA ALA A 253 12.89 -0.07 8.32
C ALA A 253 12.21 -1.09 7.38
N PHE A 254 10.95 -0.85 6.99
CA PHE A 254 10.26 -1.65 5.99
C PHE A 254 11.03 -1.73 4.68
N LEU A 255 11.49 -0.59 4.15
CA LEU A 255 12.22 -0.51 2.87
C LEU A 255 13.54 -1.30 2.93
N ILE A 256 14.33 -1.13 4.00
CA ILE A 256 15.61 -1.82 4.19
C ILE A 256 15.40 -3.33 4.34
N PHE A 257 14.39 -3.73 5.11
CA PHE A 257 14.12 -5.14 5.40
C PHE A 257 13.27 -5.85 4.34
N ALA A 258 12.76 -5.15 3.33
CA ALA A 258 11.97 -5.77 2.26
C ALA A 258 12.71 -6.92 1.56
N LEU A 259 13.98 -6.72 1.19
CA LEU A 259 14.79 -7.77 0.56
C LEU A 259 15.19 -8.89 1.53
N PRO A 260 15.73 -8.61 2.73
CA PRO A 260 16.01 -9.64 3.73
C PRO A 260 14.78 -10.50 4.09
N SER A 261 13.60 -9.90 4.21
CA SER A 261 12.38 -10.63 4.56
C SER A 261 11.95 -11.62 3.47
N GLY A 262 12.11 -11.25 2.19
CA GLY A 262 11.88 -12.16 1.07
C GLY A 262 12.83 -13.36 1.09
N TRP A 263 14.10 -13.12 1.39
CA TRP A 263 15.08 -14.21 1.56
C TRP A 263 14.75 -15.11 2.78
N LEU A 264 14.34 -14.53 3.90
CA LEU A 264 13.88 -15.29 5.08
C LEU A 264 12.67 -16.17 4.72
N GLY A 265 11.71 -15.64 3.97
CA GLY A 265 10.54 -16.39 3.49
C GLY A 265 10.90 -17.56 2.58
N ALA A 266 11.91 -17.39 1.72
CA ALA A 266 12.43 -18.49 0.89
C ALA A 266 13.17 -19.56 1.70
N LYS A 267 13.91 -19.14 2.75
CA LYS A 267 14.75 -20.05 3.56
C LYS A 267 13.95 -20.80 4.64
N PHE A 268 13.06 -20.13 5.36
CA PHE A 268 12.36 -20.66 6.53
C PHE A 268 10.87 -20.98 6.27
N GLY A 269 10.41 -20.77 5.04
CA GLY A 269 9.02 -20.88 4.65
C GLY A 269 8.22 -19.60 4.90
N LYS A 270 7.37 -19.24 3.93
CA LYS A 270 6.61 -17.98 3.95
C LYS A 270 5.67 -17.91 5.15
N LYS A 271 4.95 -19.01 5.46
CA LYS A 271 4.04 -19.06 6.61
C LYS A 271 4.76 -18.76 7.93
N SER A 272 5.93 -19.36 8.18
CA SER A 272 6.68 -19.19 9.42
C SER A 272 7.14 -17.73 9.59
N VAL A 273 7.64 -17.11 8.52
CA VAL A 273 8.10 -15.71 8.53
C VAL A 273 6.93 -14.74 8.73
N ILE A 274 5.79 -14.98 8.07
CA ILE A 274 4.55 -14.19 8.27
C ILE A 274 4.08 -14.33 9.72
N THR A 275 4.03 -15.55 10.27
CA THR A 275 3.58 -15.80 11.64
C THR A 275 4.47 -15.08 12.66
N ALA A 276 5.79 -15.15 12.49
CA ALA A 276 6.73 -14.38 13.32
C ALA A 276 6.52 -12.86 13.17
N GLY A 277 6.27 -12.39 11.95
CA GLY A 277 5.95 -10.99 11.67
C GLY A 277 4.68 -10.53 12.38
N VAL A 278 3.59 -11.29 12.29
CA VAL A 278 2.31 -10.97 12.93
C VAL A 278 2.43 -10.94 14.45
N LEU A 279 3.11 -11.94 15.04
CA LEU A 279 3.33 -12.00 16.48
C LEU A 279 4.24 -10.85 16.96
N GLY A 280 5.31 -10.57 16.23
CA GLY A 280 6.21 -9.46 16.54
C GLY A 280 5.50 -8.11 16.46
N LEU A 281 4.71 -7.86 15.41
CA LEU A 281 3.96 -6.62 15.27
C LEU A 281 2.85 -6.49 16.35
N PHE A 282 2.21 -7.60 16.74
CA PHE A 282 1.29 -7.64 17.88
C PHE A 282 1.95 -7.17 19.17
N ILE A 283 3.15 -7.68 19.48
CA ILE A 283 3.92 -7.27 20.66
C ILE A 283 4.30 -5.78 20.57
N ILE A 284 4.75 -5.31 19.41
CA ILE A 284 5.14 -3.91 19.21
C ILE A 284 3.95 -2.98 19.38
N PHE A 285 2.81 -3.25 18.76
CA PHE A 285 1.61 -2.41 18.89
C PHE A 285 1.08 -2.41 20.32
N GLY A 286 1.10 -3.57 21.01
CA GLY A 286 0.79 -3.65 22.43
C GLY A 286 1.77 -2.85 23.31
N SER A 287 3.06 -2.84 22.97
CA SER A 287 4.09 -2.10 23.72
C SER A 287 3.94 -0.58 23.56
N ILE A 288 3.48 -0.09 22.42
CA ILE A 288 3.28 1.35 22.17
C ILE A 288 2.28 1.97 23.18
N LEU A 289 1.34 1.18 23.68
CA LEU A 289 0.36 1.64 24.68
C LEU A 289 1.00 2.16 25.99
N PHE A 290 2.19 1.70 26.32
CA PHE A 290 2.90 2.05 27.56
C PHE A 290 4.02 3.09 27.32
N VAL A 291 4.10 3.64 26.09
CA VAL A 291 5.18 4.52 25.69
C VAL A 291 4.75 5.99 25.73
N HIS A 292 5.52 6.79 26.49
CA HIS A 292 5.36 8.23 26.56
C HIS A 292 6.57 8.99 25.99
N SER A 293 7.64 8.26 25.63
CA SER A 293 8.87 8.82 25.06
C SER A 293 8.83 8.73 23.53
N ILE A 294 9.00 9.87 22.86
CA ILE A 294 9.10 9.95 21.40
C ILE A 294 10.25 9.07 20.87
N LEU A 295 11.38 9.03 21.56
CA LEU A 295 12.52 8.21 21.15
C LEU A 295 12.16 6.71 21.18
N LEU A 296 11.53 6.25 22.28
CA LEU A 296 11.14 4.86 22.40
C LEU A 296 10.05 4.49 21.37
N LEU A 297 9.08 5.39 21.12
CA LEU A 297 8.10 5.23 20.06
C LEU A 297 8.79 5.00 18.69
N ARG A 298 9.76 5.85 18.33
CA ARG A 298 10.49 5.74 17.06
C ARG A 298 11.28 4.42 16.96
N ILE A 299 11.89 3.95 18.06
CA ILE A 299 12.55 2.64 18.11
C ILE A 299 11.54 1.51 17.88
N LEU A 300 10.38 1.54 18.53
CA LEU A 300 9.32 0.55 18.31
C LEU A 300 8.78 0.58 16.89
N LEU A 301 8.67 1.76 16.27
CA LEU A 301 8.28 1.89 14.87
C LEU A 301 9.33 1.29 13.92
N ILE A 302 10.63 1.40 14.20
CA ILE A 302 11.68 0.70 13.43
C ILE A 302 11.44 -0.81 13.50
N VAL A 303 11.29 -1.35 14.70
CA VAL A 303 11.08 -2.80 14.88
C VAL A 303 9.75 -3.25 14.26
N GLY A 304 8.70 -2.44 14.39
CA GLY A 304 7.41 -2.66 13.73
C GLY A 304 7.53 -2.73 12.21
N GLY A 305 8.31 -1.83 11.59
CA GLY A 305 8.57 -1.84 10.15
C GLY A 305 9.27 -3.11 9.66
N ILE A 306 10.18 -3.66 10.46
CA ILE A 306 10.84 -4.96 10.19
C ILE A 306 9.80 -6.09 10.16
N PHE A 307 8.96 -6.18 11.20
CA PHE A 307 7.92 -7.21 11.26
C PHE A 307 6.86 -7.03 10.17
N TRP A 308 6.51 -5.78 9.82
CA TRP A 308 5.62 -5.52 8.70
C TRP A 308 6.23 -5.98 7.36
N ALA A 309 7.54 -5.81 7.15
CA ALA A 309 8.21 -6.35 5.97
C ALA A 309 8.09 -7.88 5.88
N CYS A 310 8.23 -8.59 7.02
CA CYS A 310 8.04 -10.04 7.08
C CYS A 310 6.62 -10.47 6.65
N ILE A 311 5.61 -9.70 7.02
CA ILE A 311 4.22 -9.96 6.63
C ILE A 311 4.00 -9.61 5.16
N ASN A 312 4.21 -8.35 4.80
CA ASN A 312 3.77 -7.76 3.53
C ASN A 312 4.46 -8.40 2.32
N ILE A 313 5.79 -8.57 2.39
CA ILE A 313 6.59 -9.10 1.27
C ILE A 313 6.26 -10.58 0.99
N ASN A 314 5.94 -11.35 2.02
CA ASN A 314 5.71 -12.79 1.89
C ASN A 314 4.23 -13.16 1.67
N SER A 315 3.29 -12.27 1.99
CA SER A 315 1.85 -12.55 1.97
C SER A 315 1.31 -12.89 0.58
N TYR A 316 1.53 -12.05 -0.41
CA TYR A 316 1.08 -12.27 -1.77
C TYR A 316 1.70 -13.53 -2.42
N PRO A 317 3.04 -13.72 -2.39
CA PRO A 317 3.65 -14.95 -2.88
C PRO A 317 3.16 -16.23 -2.17
N TRP A 318 2.78 -16.11 -0.90
CA TRP A 318 2.24 -17.25 -0.16
C TRP A 318 0.85 -17.64 -0.65
N VAL A 319 -0.07 -16.68 -0.80
CA VAL A 319 -1.42 -16.95 -1.32
C VAL A 319 -1.40 -17.56 -2.71
N VAL A 320 -0.52 -17.07 -3.57
CA VAL A 320 -0.38 -17.60 -4.94
C VAL A 320 0.19 -19.02 -4.93
N ALA A 321 1.17 -19.31 -4.06
CA ALA A 321 1.82 -20.61 -3.99
C ALA A 321 0.91 -21.73 -3.42
N THR A 322 -0.10 -21.39 -2.60
CA THR A 322 -1.01 -22.39 -2.00
C THR A 322 -2.04 -22.96 -2.98
N GLY A 323 -2.06 -22.54 -4.25
CA GLY A 323 -3.01 -22.99 -5.28
C GLY A 323 -2.40 -23.70 -6.46
N ARG A 324 -3.28 -24.27 -7.30
CA ARG A 324 -2.89 -24.82 -8.60
C ARG A 324 -2.49 -23.69 -9.55
N GLU A 325 -1.57 -23.95 -10.49
CA GLU A 325 -1.11 -22.94 -11.47
C GLU A 325 -2.25 -22.27 -12.23
N GLN A 326 -3.31 -23.02 -12.54
CA GLN A 326 -4.51 -22.52 -13.23
C GLN A 326 -5.32 -21.51 -12.40
N SER A 327 -5.08 -21.37 -11.09
CA SER A 327 -5.84 -20.53 -10.15
C SER A 327 -5.11 -19.23 -9.74
N ILE A 328 -3.93 -18.96 -10.26
CA ILE A 328 -3.10 -17.79 -9.89
C ILE A 328 -3.89 -16.48 -10.02
N GLY A 329 -4.57 -16.27 -11.13
CA GLY A 329 -5.37 -15.06 -11.36
C GLY A 329 -6.49 -14.89 -10.34
N THR A 330 -7.25 -15.95 -10.04
CA THR A 330 -8.34 -15.91 -9.05
C THR A 330 -7.80 -15.63 -7.64
N ARG A 331 -6.70 -16.25 -7.25
CA ARG A 331 -6.08 -16.02 -5.92
C ARG A 331 -5.49 -14.63 -5.79
N THR A 332 -4.90 -14.11 -6.86
CA THR A 332 -4.48 -12.69 -6.94
C THR A 332 -5.67 -11.77 -6.75
N GLY A 333 -6.77 -12.02 -7.44
CA GLY A 333 -8.01 -11.26 -7.28
C GLY A 333 -8.57 -11.30 -5.86
N LEU A 334 -8.60 -12.48 -5.22
CA LEU A 334 -9.04 -12.64 -3.84
C LEU A 334 -8.13 -11.90 -2.85
N TYR A 335 -6.81 -11.96 -3.03
CA TYR A 335 -5.85 -11.21 -2.20
C TYR A 335 -6.13 -9.70 -2.24
N TYR A 336 -6.24 -9.14 -3.43
CA TYR A 336 -6.50 -7.70 -3.58
C TYR A 336 -7.91 -7.30 -3.13
N LEU A 337 -8.91 -8.14 -3.35
CA LEU A 337 -10.27 -7.91 -2.87
C LEU A 337 -10.30 -7.81 -1.34
N VAL A 338 -9.69 -8.78 -0.66
CA VAL A 338 -9.67 -8.84 0.81
C VAL A 338 -8.85 -7.70 1.41
N SER A 339 -7.68 -7.39 0.83
CA SER A 339 -6.87 -6.26 1.30
C SER A 339 -7.55 -4.91 1.05
N SER A 340 -8.27 -4.73 -0.06
CA SER A 340 -9.06 -3.52 -0.32
C SER A 340 -10.25 -3.40 0.62
N LEU A 341 -10.93 -4.51 0.93
CA LEU A 341 -12.02 -4.52 1.90
C LEU A 341 -11.50 -4.14 3.30
N ALA A 342 -10.35 -4.64 3.69
CA ALA A 342 -9.69 -4.25 4.94
C ALA A 342 -9.35 -2.75 4.96
N ALA A 343 -8.83 -2.19 3.86
CA ALA A 343 -8.51 -0.76 3.74
C ALA A 343 -9.75 0.13 3.83
N ILE A 344 -10.92 -0.34 3.35
CA ILE A 344 -12.19 0.38 3.46
C ILE A 344 -12.75 0.34 4.89
N ILE A 345 -12.69 -0.82 5.54
CA ILE A 345 -13.32 -1.03 6.85
C ILE A 345 -12.45 -0.48 7.99
N SER A 346 -11.13 -0.57 7.85
CA SER A 346 -10.21 -0.35 8.96
C SER A 346 -10.22 1.07 9.52
N PRO A 347 -10.01 2.16 8.75
CA PRO A 347 -9.93 3.49 9.34
C PRO A 347 -11.22 3.94 10.04
N PRO A 348 -12.44 3.73 9.48
CA PRO A 348 -13.66 4.06 10.21
C PRO A 348 -13.86 3.19 11.45
N LEU A 349 -13.52 1.90 11.42
CA LEU A 349 -13.66 0.99 12.56
C LEU A 349 -12.72 1.38 13.70
N LEU A 350 -11.44 1.58 13.43
CA LEU A 350 -10.47 1.98 14.45
C LEU A 350 -10.77 3.38 14.96
N GLY A 351 -11.19 4.30 14.10
CA GLY A 351 -11.64 5.64 14.48
C GLY A 351 -12.86 5.60 15.39
N TRP A 352 -13.83 4.73 15.11
CA TRP A 352 -15.00 4.54 15.96
C TRP A 352 -14.63 4.02 17.35
N MET A 353 -13.71 3.08 17.43
CA MET A 353 -13.18 2.61 18.72
C MET A 353 -12.46 3.72 19.49
N MET A 354 -11.71 4.59 18.78
CA MET A 354 -11.08 5.76 19.38
C MET A 354 -12.11 6.75 19.93
N ASP A 355 -13.21 7.00 19.21
CA ASP A 355 -14.26 7.89 19.63
C ASP A 355 -15.01 7.39 20.88
N LEU A 356 -15.18 6.07 21.03
CA LEU A 356 -15.89 5.47 22.15
C LEU A 356 -15.05 5.34 23.42
N PHE A 357 -13.78 5.00 23.29
CA PHE A 357 -12.95 4.58 24.43
C PHE A 357 -11.61 5.34 24.52
N GLY A 358 -11.39 6.31 23.63
CA GLY A 358 -10.19 7.14 23.59
C GLY A 358 -9.12 6.66 22.62
N TYR A 359 -8.15 7.52 22.35
CA TYR A 359 -7.11 7.33 21.33
C TYR A 359 -6.25 6.05 21.48
N PRO A 360 -5.95 5.53 22.69
CA PRO A 360 -5.21 4.27 22.84
C PRO A 360 -5.87 3.08 22.13
N MET A 361 -7.18 3.16 21.88
CA MET A 361 -7.92 2.12 21.15
C MET A 361 -7.41 1.89 19.73
N LEU A 362 -6.71 2.84 19.14
CA LEU A 362 -6.03 2.63 17.85
C LEU A 362 -5.15 1.38 17.90
N PHE A 363 -4.24 1.33 18.87
CA PHE A 363 -3.30 0.20 18.99
C PHE A 363 -3.90 -1.03 19.66
N ILE A 364 -4.87 -0.87 20.56
CA ILE A 364 -5.59 -2.00 21.17
C ILE A 364 -6.38 -2.76 20.08
N THR A 365 -7.15 -2.05 19.26
CA THR A 365 -7.96 -2.66 18.20
C THR A 365 -7.06 -3.26 17.11
N ALA A 366 -5.97 -2.57 16.74
CA ALA A 366 -4.99 -3.10 15.81
C ALA A 366 -4.32 -4.38 16.35
N SER A 367 -3.94 -4.40 17.64
CA SER A 367 -3.38 -5.59 18.29
C SER A 367 -4.39 -6.74 18.32
N ALA A 368 -5.67 -6.47 18.60
CA ALA A 368 -6.73 -7.48 18.53
C ALA A 368 -6.86 -8.05 17.10
N GLY A 369 -6.79 -7.21 16.07
CA GLY A 369 -6.74 -7.65 14.67
C GLY A 369 -5.56 -8.57 14.39
N LEU A 370 -4.35 -8.20 14.85
CA LEU A 370 -3.16 -9.06 14.70
C LEU A 370 -3.27 -10.38 15.46
N LEU A 371 -3.89 -10.38 16.64
CA LEU A 371 -4.16 -11.61 17.39
C LEU A 371 -5.12 -12.52 16.62
N LEU A 372 -6.20 -11.97 16.03
CA LEU A 372 -7.12 -12.74 15.18
C LEU A 372 -6.40 -13.27 13.93
N ALA A 373 -5.53 -12.48 13.32
CA ALA A 373 -4.69 -12.94 12.21
C ALA A 373 -3.79 -14.12 12.64
N PHE A 374 -3.16 -14.02 13.80
CA PHE A 374 -2.33 -15.09 14.34
C PHE A 374 -3.14 -16.38 14.59
N LEU A 375 -4.32 -16.29 15.19
CA LEU A 375 -5.21 -17.43 15.40
C LEU A 375 -5.63 -18.09 14.07
N CYS A 376 -5.93 -17.29 13.04
CA CYS A 376 -6.19 -17.78 11.70
C CYS A 376 -4.98 -18.55 11.12
N LEU A 377 -3.75 -18.02 11.31
CA LEU A 377 -2.52 -18.66 10.84
C LEU A 377 -2.26 -20.00 11.53
N LEU A 378 -2.62 -20.16 12.82
CA LEU A 378 -2.53 -21.43 13.53
C LEU A 378 -3.50 -22.48 12.97
N ALA A 379 -4.68 -22.05 12.48
CA ALA A 379 -5.67 -22.93 11.88
C ALA A 379 -5.28 -23.41 10.47
N VAL A 380 -4.36 -22.74 9.79
CA VAL A 380 -3.79 -23.18 8.51
C VAL A 380 -2.86 -24.35 8.76
N ARG A 381 -3.12 -25.52 8.19
CA ARG A 381 -2.22 -26.68 8.26
C ARG A 381 -0.87 -26.34 7.62
N GLY A 382 0.23 -26.81 8.21
CA GLY A 382 1.59 -26.51 7.73
C GLY A 382 1.76 -26.98 6.28
N GLU A 383 2.40 -26.14 5.46
CA GLU A 383 2.99 -26.59 4.19
C GLU A 383 4.01 -27.69 4.51
N GLN A 384 3.86 -28.87 3.90
CA GLN A 384 5.02 -29.75 3.82
C GLN A 384 6.10 -29.01 3.04
N PRO A 385 7.37 -28.95 3.53
CA PRO A 385 8.45 -28.36 2.74
C PRO A 385 8.47 -29.10 1.40
N ASP A 386 8.50 -28.33 0.31
CA ASP A 386 8.69 -28.88 -1.04
C ASP A 386 9.93 -29.77 -0.99
N THR A 387 9.72 -31.08 -0.96
CA THR A 387 10.79 -32.04 -1.23
C THR A 387 11.25 -31.71 -2.64
N PRO A 388 12.53 -31.40 -2.89
CA PRO A 388 13.01 -31.19 -4.25
C PRO A 388 12.62 -32.45 -5.03
N SER A 389 11.74 -32.29 -6.03
CA SER A 389 11.35 -33.35 -6.95
C SER A 389 12.61 -33.99 -7.49
N GLY A 390 12.75 -35.28 -7.19
CA GLY A 390 13.94 -36.10 -7.30
C GLY A 390 14.75 -35.85 -8.58
N ILE A 391 16.01 -35.63 -8.39
CA ILE A 391 17.05 -36.04 -9.34
C ILE A 391 16.84 -37.55 -9.50
N GLN A 392 16.15 -37.97 -10.58
CA GLN A 392 16.21 -39.34 -11.03
C GLN A 392 17.66 -39.63 -11.35
N ALA A 393 18.26 -40.45 -10.49
CA ALA A 393 19.59 -41.03 -10.81
C ALA A 393 19.47 -41.74 -12.13
N PRO A 394 20.44 -41.57 -13.05
CA PRO A 394 20.46 -42.34 -14.29
C PRO A 394 20.59 -43.81 -13.92
N SER A 395 19.64 -44.62 -14.37
CA SER A 395 19.73 -46.07 -14.33
C SER A 395 20.96 -46.53 -15.12
N LEU A 396 21.88 -47.17 -14.44
CA LEU A 396 22.98 -47.94 -15.00
C LEU A 396 22.47 -49.10 -15.86
#